data_9f572e679108e4616432336f18b31caf
#
_entry.id   9f572e679108e4616432336f18b31caf
#
_cell.length_a   1.000
_cell.length_b   1.000
_cell.length_c   1.000
_cell.angle_alpha   90.00
_cell.angle_beta   90.00
_cell.angle_gamma   90.00
#
_symmetry.space_group_name_H-M   'P 1'
#
loop_
_entity.id
_entity.type
_entity.pdbx_description
1 polymer ?
#
loop_
_entity_poly.entity_id
_entity_poly.type
_entity_poly.pdbx_seq_one_letter_code
_entity_poly.pdbx_strand_id
1 'polypeptide(L)'
;DPDARIVWATCSNIRIASCYIPNGRTLEDDHYKYKLDWLDRLHDDLKKNSDPSKNPVITAGDFNVCPRPILDEWDPKQEYTNFDWKSKKTLTETFDLPETHISPEAREAIKKLEDLGMKDVFIERFPEEKADTFWEYPKNAFRDKRGLRIDLVLASDVVAKSLESIEVDMHERTPEKMLEKENKDLIEKYKDAKGKFVKPSDHTPLVASFDWSN
;
A
#
# COMPACT_ATOMS: atom_id res chain seq x y z
N ASP A 1 -12.32 13.33 -12.99
CA ASP A 1 -12.30 13.25 -11.52
C ASP A 1 -12.10 14.68 -10.98
N PRO A 2 -12.99 15.19 -10.10
CA PRO A 2 -12.83 16.53 -9.53
C PRO A 2 -11.58 16.63 -8.63
N ASP A 3 -11.12 15.51 -8.09
CA ASP A 3 -9.94 15.43 -7.24
C ASP A 3 -8.74 14.93 -8.07
N ALA A 4 -7.67 15.70 -8.12
CA ALA A 4 -6.44 15.34 -8.82
C ALA A 4 -5.70 14.20 -8.08
N ARG A 5 -6.13 12.94 -8.28
CA ARG A 5 -5.66 11.75 -7.54
C ARG A 5 -4.79 10.80 -8.35
N ILE A 6 -4.54 11.12 -9.60
CA ILE A 6 -3.67 10.32 -10.48
C ILE A 6 -2.88 11.22 -11.41
N VAL A 7 -1.62 10.90 -11.56
CA VAL A 7 -0.75 11.50 -12.58
C VAL A 7 -0.08 10.41 -13.39
N TRP A 8 -0.08 10.57 -14.70
CA TRP A 8 0.56 9.66 -15.64
C TRP A 8 1.83 10.26 -16.23
N ALA A 9 2.87 9.44 -16.34
CA ALA A 9 4.09 9.75 -17.07
C ALA A 9 4.53 8.53 -17.90
N THR A 10 5.38 8.77 -18.89
CA THR A 10 6.07 7.69 -19.62
C THR A 10 7.57 7.84 -19.39
N CYS A 11 8.21 6.79 -18.89
CA CYS A 11 9.64 6.73 -18.66
C CYS A 11 10.18 5.44 -19.26
N SER A 12 11.19 5.54 -20.14
CA SER A 12 11.80 4.39 -20.84
C SER A 12 10.75 3.44 -21.47
N ASN A 13 9.74 4.00 -22.12
CA ASN A 13 8.61 3.30 -22.72
C ASN A 13 7.66 2.57 -21.73
N ILE A 14 7.85 2.69 -20.43
CA ILE A 14 6.89 2.24 -19.43
C ILE A 14 5.93 3.41 -19.12
N ARG A 15 4.63 3.14 -19.19
CA ARG A 15 3.60 4.08 -18.72
C ARG A 15 3.41 3.91 -17.21
N ILE A 16 3.63 4.98 -16.45
CA ILE A 16 3.64 4.95 -14.99
C ILE A 16 2.57 5.88 -14.44
N ALA A 17 1.73 5.38 -13.54
CA ALA A 17 0.81 6.19 -12.76
C ALA A 17 1.24 6.28 -11.29
N SER A 18 1.23 7.49 -10.75
CA SER A 18 1.19 7.72 -9.30
C SER A 18 -0.27 7.93 -8.90
N CYS A 19 -0.75 7.10 -7.97
CA CYS A 19 -2.16 7.03 -7.58
C CYS A 19 -2.34 7.36 -6.10
N TYR A 20 -3.42 8.07 -5.78
CA TYR A 20 -3.91 8.25 -4.41
C TYR A 20 -5.41 7.96 -4.38
N ILE A 21 -5.76 6.70 -4.11
CA ILE A 21 -7.14 6.23 -4.11
C ILE A 21 -7.90 6.83 -2.91
N PRO A 22 -9.18 7.21 -3.06
CA PRO A 22 -9.97 7.69 -1.94
C PRO A 22 -9.98 6.73 -0.76
N ASN A 23 -9.85 7.25 0.46
CA ASN A 23 -9.84 6.45 1.68
C ASN A 23 -11.16 5.69 1.91
N GLY A 24 -12.29 6.32 1.60
CA GLY A 24 -13.63 5.72 1.76
C GLY A 24 -14.34 6.08 3.06
N ARG A 25 -13.62 6.55 4.07
CA ARG A 25 -14.12 6.92 5.42
C ARG A 25 -14.79 5.75 6.13
N THR A 26 -16.12 5.53 5.96
CA THR A 26 -16.85 4.37 6.47
C THR A 26 -17.60 3.68 5.32
N LEU A 27 -18.04 2.45 5.51
CA LEU A 27 -18.74 1.68 4.47
C LEU A 27 -20.08 2.33 4.06
N GLU A 28 -20.71 3.08 4.95
CA GLU A 28 -21.98 3.78 4.72
C GLU A 28 -21.79 5.18 4.11
N ASP A 29 -20.58 5.71 4.06
CA ASP A 29 -20.30 7.05 3.52
C ASP A 29 -20.31 7.03 1.98
N ASP A 30 -20.87 8.06 1.35
CA ASP A 30 -20.82 8.25 -0.11
C ASP A 30 -19.37 8.27 -0.63
N HIS A 31 -18.42 8.60 0.22
CA HIS A 31 -16.99 8.57 -0.10
C HIS A 31 -16.46 7.15 -0.31
N TYR A 32 -17.09 6.12 0.28
CA TYR A 32 -16.76 4.73 0.00
C TYR A 32 -17.23 4.32 -1.41
N LYS A 33 -18.43 4.71 -1.79
CA LYS A 33 -18.90 4.53 -3.16
C LYS A 33 -17.98 5.23 -4.17
N TYR A 34 -17.57 6.46 -3.87
CA TYR A 34 -16.61 7.19 -4.70
C TYR A 34 -15.28 6.43 -4.84
N LYS A 35 -14.79 5.80 -3.77
CA LYS A 35 -13.59 4.93 -3.82
C LYS A 35 -13.76 3.77 -4.80
N LEU A 36 -14.87 3.03 -4.72
CA LEU A 36 -15.14 1.91 -5.62
C LEU A 36 -15.30 2.37 -7.07
N ASP A 37 -16.05 3.43 -7.31
CA ASP A 37 -16.20 4.05 -8.63
C ASP A 37 -14.86 4.55 -9.20
N TRP A 38 -13.94 4.98 -8.33
CA TRP A 38 -12.61 5.41 -8.73
C TRP A 38 -11.75 4.23 -9.18
N LEU A 39 -11.78 3.12 -8.44
CA LEU A 39 -11.07 1.88 -8.80
C LEU A 39 -11.60 1.26 -10.10
N ASP A 40 -12.91 1.25 -10.29
CA ASP A 40 -13.51 0.79 -11.56
C ASP A 40 -13.08 1.69 -12.74
N ARG A 41 -13.00 3.01 -12.55
CA ARG A 41 -12.48 3.93 -13.59
C ARG A 41 -10.99 3.72 -13.87
N LEU A 42 -10.18 3.38 -12.87
CA LEU A 42 -8.77 3.02 -13.09
C LEU A 42 -8.66 1.75 -13.93
N HIS A 43 -9.48 0.72 -13.61
CA HIS A 43 -9.55 -0.50 -14.41
C HIS A 43 -9.90 -0.21 -15.86
N ASP A 44 -10.93 0.59 -16.11
CA ASP A 44 -11.39 0.93 -17.46
C ASP A 44 -10.35 1.76 -18.23
N ASP A 45 -9.66 2.70 -17.56
CA ASP A 45 -8.58 3.48 -18.17
C ASP A 45 -7.41 2.58 -18.58
N LEU A 46 -6.99 1.70 -17.69
CA LEU A 46 -5.94 0.71 -18.01
C LEU A 46 -6.35 -0.15 -19.20
N LYS A 47 -7.52 -0.75 -19.16
CA LYS A 47 -8.01 -1.60 -20.24
C LYS A 47 -8.05 -0.89 -21.60
N LYS A 48 -8.47 0.37 -21.59
CA LYS A 48 -8.67 1.15 -22.83
C LYS A 48 -7.38 1.76 -23.35
N ASN A 49 -6.55 2.31 -22.47
CA ASN A 49 -5.45 3.20 -22.84
C ASN A 49 -4.05 2.61 -22.59
N SER A 50 -3.98 1.52 -21.82
CA SER A 50 -2.69 0.95 -21.40
C SER A 50 -2.71 -0.56 -21.21
N ASP A 51 -3.65 -1.27 -21.84
CA ASP A 51 -3.88 -2.72 -21.68
C ASP A 51 -2.62 -3.48 -21.19
N PRO A 52 -2.56 -3.88 -19.89
CA PRO A 52 -1.34 -4.45 -19.30
C PRO A 52 -0.91 -5.78 -19.93
N SER A 53 -1.83 -6.46 -20.60
CA SER A 53 -1.51 -7.70 -21.33
C SER A 53 -0.66 -7.46 -22.59
N LYS A 54 -0.56 -6.20 -23.04
CA LYS A 54 0.12 -5.80 -24.28
C LYS A 54 1.18 -4.74 -24.08
N ASN A 55 1.08 -3.95 -23.00
CA ASN A 55 1.90 -2.76 -22.82
C ASN A 55 2.63 -2.79 -21.48
N PRO A 56 3.86 -2.27 -21.41
CA PRO A 56 4.55 -2.06 -20.15
C PRO A 56 3.88 -0.91 -19.37
N VAL A 57 3.32 -1.23 -18.21
CA VAL A 57 2.63 -0.27 -17.35
C VAL A 57 2.87 -0.56 -15.88
N ILE A 58 2.95 0.51 -15.08
CA ILE A 58 3.02 0.48 -13.62
C ILE A 58 1.94 1.42 -13.07
N THR A 59 1.26 1.00 -12.01
CA THR A 59 0.47 1.87 -11.14
C THR A 59 0.99 1.72 -9.71
N ALA A 60 1.38 2.82 -9.07
CA ALA A 60 1.95 2.81 -7.73
C ALA A 60 1.38 3.94 -6.87
N GLY A 61 1.37 3.74 -5.56
CA GLY A 61 0.93 4.73 -4.58
C GLY A 61 0.05 4.16 -3.49
N ASP A 62 -0.63 5.06 -2.77
CA ASP A 62 -1.59 4.70 -1.74
C ASP A 62 -2.92 4.28 -2.38
N PHE A 63 -3.16 2.98 -2.39
CA PHE A 63 -4.40 2.39 -2.89
C PHE A 63 -5.52 2.42 -1.86
N ASN A 64 -5.20 2.72 -0.59
CA ASN A 64 -6.16 2.65 0.50
C ASN A 64 -6.92 1.29 0.55
N VAL A 65 -6.34 0.25 -0.01
CA VAL A 65 -6.84 -1.13 0.00
C VAL A 65 -5.70 -2.04 0.42
N CYS A 66 -5.93 -2.82 1.46
CA CYS A 66 -5.08 -3.94 1.81
C CYS A 66 -5.49 -5.15 0.95
N PRO A 67 -4.68 -5.56 -0.04
CA PRO A 67 -4.99 -6.73 -0.84
C PRO A 67 -4.97 -7.98 0.04
N ARG A 68 -5.26 -9.11 -0.52
CA ARG A 68 -5.42 -10.39 0.20
C ARG A 68 -4.40 -10.60 1.30
N PRO A 69 -4.80 -11.24 2.42
CA PRO A 69 -3.85 -11.91 3.30
C PRO A 69 -3.08 -12.97 2.49
N ILE A 70 -1.81 -13.15 2.81
CA ILE A 70 -0.88 -14.07 2.14
C ILE A 70 -1.29 -15.55 2.30
N LEU A 71 -2.26 -15.85 3.17
CA LEU A 71 -2.71 -17.20 3.47
C LEU A 71 -4.05 -17.53 2.78
N ASP A 72 -4.16 -18.73 2.21
CA ASP A 72 -5.31 -19.22 1.44
C ASP A 72 -6.65 -19.22 2.20
N GLU A 73 -6.61 -19.21 3.53
CA GLU A 73 -7.77 -19.00 4.38
C GLU A 73 -7.70 -17.59 4.98
N TRP A 74 -8.48 -16.69 4.40
CA TRP A 74 -8.63 -15.35 4.94
C TRP A 74 -9.29 -15.40 6.31
N ASP A 75 -8.50 -15.27 7.36
CA ASP A 75 -8.96 -14.99 8.71
C ASP A 75 -8.69 -13.51 9.01
N PRO A 76 -9.73 -12.68 9.15
CA PRO A 76 -9.56 -11.28 9.55
C PRO A 76 -8.75 -11.11 10.83
N LYS A 77 -8.66 -12.17 11.65
CA LYS A 77 -7.84 -12.20 12.86
C LYS A 77 -6.36 -12.42 12.60
N GLN A 78 -6.00 -13.04 11.47
CA GLN A 78 -4.62 -13.30 11.08
C GLN A 78 -4.01 -12.19 10.24
N GLU A 79 -4.83 -11.33 9.65
CA GLU A 79 -4.38 -10.20 8.86
C GLU A 79 -3.47 -9.24 9.66
N TYR A 80 -3.62 -9.30 10.99
CA TYR A 80 -2.84 -8.54 11.95
C TYR A 80 -2.12 -9.49 12.90
N THR A 81 -0.97 -9.99 12.49
CA THR A 81 -0.24 -11.09 13.15
C THR A 81 0.20 -10.82 14.58
N ASN A 82 0.05 -9.61 15.10
CA ASN A 82 0.34 -9.29 16.50
C ASN A 82 -0.91 -8.86 17.27
N PHE A 83 -2.06 -9.32 16.80
CA PHE A 83 -3.31 -9.13 17.54
C PHE A 83 -3.26 -9.87 18.88
N ASP A 84 -3.65 -9.19 19.96
CA ASP A 84 -3.90 -9.86 21.24
C ASP A 84 -5.17 -10.71 21.16
N TRP A 85 -5.02 -11.92 20.65
CA TRP A 85 -6.08 -12.92 20.52
C TRP A 85 -6.70 -13.31 21.87
N LYS A 86 -6.15 -12.86 23.00
CA LYS A 86 -6.77 -12.99 24.32
C LYS A 86 -8.01 -12.12 24.48
N SER A 87 -8.09 -11.01 23.78
CA SER A 87 -9.21 -10.06 23.90
C SER A 87 -10.48 -10.52 23.17
N LYS A 88 -10.41 -11.47 22.24
CA LYS A 88 -11.53 -11.98 21.41
C LYS A 88 -12.35 -10.90 20.68
N LYS A 89 -11.84 -9.71 20.53
CA LYS A 89 -12.51 -8.64 19.79
C LYS A 89 -12.08 -8.67 18.33
N THR A 90 -13.00 -8.36 17.43
CA THR A 90 -12.66 -8.14 16.02
C THR A 90 -11.71 -6.95 15.91
N LEU A 91 -10.93 -6.90 14.84
CA LEU A 91 -9.97 -5.84 14.62
C LEU A 91 -10.63 -4.47 14.52
N THR A 92 -11.74 -4.40 13.81
CA THR A 92 -12.57 -3.22 13.69
C THR A 92 -13.06 -2.71 15.05
N GLU A 93 -13.51 -3.62 15.94
CA GLU A 93 -13.91 -3.25 17.30
C GLU A 93 -12.75 -2.84 18.21
N THR A 94 -11.55 -3.36 17.96
CA THR A 94 -10.38 -3.11 18.82
C THR A 94 -9.57 -1.92 18.37
N PHE A 95 -9.52 -1.62 17.06
CA PHE A 95 -8.59 -0.69 16.46
C PHE A 95 -9.23 0.49 15.76
N ASP A 96 -10.55 0.52 15.61
CA ASP A 96 -11.24 1.61 14.92
C ASP A 96 -10.68 1.85 13.49
N LEU A 97 -10.14 0.77 12.89
CA LEU A 97 -9.61 0.83 11.53
C LEU A 97 -10.76 0.99 10.56
N PRO A 98 -10.62 1.83 9.54
CA PRO A 98 -11.63 1.95 8.52
C PRO A 98 -11.75 0.61 7.78
N GLU A 99 -12.89 -0.08 7.96
CA GLU A 99 -13.24 -1.32 7.27
C GLU A 99 -13.11 -1.19 5.74
N THR A 100 -13.12 0.05 5.25
CA THR A 100 -12.97 0.40 3.83
C THR A 100 -11.64 -0.04 3.22
N HIS A 101 -10.60 -0.29 4.02
CA HIS A 101 -9.31 -0.80 3.51
C HIS A 101 -9.30 -2.31 3.29
N ILE A 102 -10.19 -3.04 3.97
CA ILE A 102 -10.22 -4.50 3.99
C ILE A 102 -11.54 -5.08 3.49
N SER A 103 -12.45 -4.23 3.02
CA SER A 103 -13.76 -4.66 2.54
C SER A 103 -13.65 -5.60 1.35
N PRO A 104 -14.55 -6.60 1.24
CA PRO A 104 -14.57 -7.51 0.10
C PRO A 104 -14.66 -6.80 -1.25
N GLU A 105 -15.46 -5.73 -1.33
CA GLU A 105 -15.66 -4.97 -2.57
C GLU A 105 -14.40 -4.24 -3.01
N ALA A 106 -13.67 -3.62 -2.07
CA ALA A 106 -12.41 -2.96 -2.37
C ALA A 106 -11.33 -3.96 -2.82
N ARG A 107 -11.25 -5.12 -2.17
CA ARG A 107 -10.36 -6.22 -2.58
C ARG A 107 -10.71 -6.80 -3.93
N GLU A 108 -11.99 -6.97 -4.22
CA GLU A 108 -12.46 -7.42 -5.54
C GLU A 108 -12.06 -6.42 -6.63
N ALA A 109 -12.08 -5.11 -6.34
CA ALA A 109 -11.62 -4.10 -7.28
C ALA A 109 -10.10 -4.23 -7.57
N ILE A 110 -9.25 -4.54 -6.57
CA ILE A 110 -7.83 -4.85 -6.82
C ILE A 110 -7.71 -6.14 -7.64
N LYS A 111 -8.47 -7.17 -7.32
CA LYS A 111 -8.47 -8.42 -8.09
C LYS A 111 -8.82 -8.20 -9.56
N LYS A 112 -9.76 -7.32 -9.90
CA LYS A 112 -10.05 -6.96 -11.29
C LYS A 112 -8.84 -6.37 -12.01
N LEU A 113 -7.99 -5.59 -11.33
CA LEU A 113 -6.73 -5.09 -11.89
C LEU A 113 -5.75 -6.24 -12.13
N GLU A 114 -5.66 -7.20 -11.21
CA GLU A 114 -4.84 -8.41 -11.38
C GLU A 114 -5.34 -9.27 -12.55
N ASP A 115 -6.65 -9.48 -12.67
CA ASP A 115 -7.28 -10.24 -13.75
C ASP A 115 -7.08 -9.55 -15.13
N LEU A 116 -6.89 -8.22 -15.16
CA LEU A 116 -6.52 -7.46 -16.35
C LEU A 116 -5.03 -7.68 -16.75
N GLY A 117 -4.21 -8.27 -15.89
CA GLY A 117 -2.80 -8.57 -16.14
C GLY A 117 -1.82 -7.73 -15.33
N MET A 118 -2.29 -6.99 -14.32
CA MET A 118 -1.42 -6.33 -13.34
C MET A 118 -0.96 -7.34 -12.28
N LYS A 119 0.29 -7.24 -11.87
CA LYS A 119 0.89 -8.05 -10.80
C LYS A 119 1.24 -7.18 -9.62
N ASP A 120 0.87 -7.57 -8.42
CA ASP A 120 1.41 -6.98 -7.20
C ASP A 120 2.86 -7.46 -7.05
N VAL A 121 3.81 -6.58 -7.34
CA VAL A 121 5.22 -6.98 -7.42
C VAL A 121 5.82 -7.34 -6.07
N PHE A 122 5.23 -6.90 -4.96
CA PHE A 122 5.64 -7.33 -3.63
C PHE A 122 5.26 -8.80 -3.40
N ILE A 123 4.03 -9.18 -3.71
CA ILE A 123 3.54 -10.56 -3.56
C ILE A 123 4.23 -11.49 -4.55
N GLU A 124 4.49 -11.06 -5.78
CA GLU A 124 5.27 -11.86 -6.75
C GLU A 124 6.68 -12.18 -6.21
N ARG A 125 7.31 -11.25 -5.51
CA ARG A 125 8.67 -11.44 -4.95
C ARG A 125 8.67 -12.19 -3.63
N PHE A 126 7.68 -11.94 -2.76
CA PHE A 126 7.61 -12.42 -1.40
C PHE A 126 6.21 -13.00 -1.08
N PRO A 127 5.82 -14.13 -1.69
CA PRO A 127 4.45 -14.67 -1.58
C PRO A 127 4.06 -15.08 -0.16
N GLU A 128 5.04 -15.39 0.69
CA GLU A 128 4.83 -15.81 2.08
C GLU A 128 5.10 -14.70 3.11
N GLU A 129 5.57 -13.52 2.65
CA GLU A 129 5.95 -12.46 3.55
C GLU A 129 4.83 -11.46 3.77
N LYS A 130 4.80 -10.90 4.97
CA LYS A 130 3.96 -9.76 5.32
C LYS A 130 4.80 -8.51 5.38
N ALA A 131 4.27 -7.44 4.81
CA ALA A 131 4.79 -6.10 4.95
C ALA A 131 3.66 -5.14 5.23
N ASP A 132 3.88 -4.26 6.18
CA ASP A 132 2.96 -3.16 6.44
C ASP A 132 3.60 -1.88 5.90
N THR A 133 2.79 -1.00 5.32
CA THR A 133 3.22 0.31 4.82
C THR A 133 2.54 1.46 5.55
N PHE A 134 1.50 1.17 6.33
CA PHE A 134 0.69 2.13 7.06
C PHE A 134 0.42 1.68 8.50
N TRP A 135 0.50 2.62 9.46
CA TRP A 135 0.13 2.41 10.87
C TRP A 135 -0.54 3.65 11.43
N GLU A 136 -1.76 3.54 11.89
CA GLU A 136 -2.41 4.65 12.56
C GLU A 136 -1.58 5.20 13.72
N TYR A 137 -1.54 6.53 13.86
CA TYR A 137 -0.85 7.18 14.98
C TYR A 137 -1.47 6.86 16.36
N PRO A 138 -2.80 6.83 16.52
CA PRO A 138 -3.40 6.45 17.78
C PRO A 138 -3.02 5.03 18.19
N LYS A 139 -3.05 4.78 19.50
CA LYS A 139 -2.95 3.42 20.07
C LYS A 139 -1.61 2.70 19.83
N ASN A 140 -0.53 3.44 19.53
CA ASN A 140 0.81 2.86 19.33
C ASN A 140 0.89 1.77 18.25
N ALA A 141 0.09 1.84 17.21
CA ALA A 141 -0.04 0.80 16.20
C ALA A 141 1.31 0.35 15.62
N PHE A 142 2.23 1.28 15.34
CA PHE A 142 3.56 0.96 14.85
C PHE A 142 4.38 0.13 15.85
N ARG A 143 4.44 0.57 17.12
CA ARG A 143 5.17 -0.17 18.18
C ARG A 143 4.62 -1.58 18.37
N ASP A 144 3.32 -1.72 18.27
CA ASP A 144 2.61 -2.97 18.48
C ASP A 144 2.52 -3.81 17.20
N LYS A 145 3.20 -3.37 16.11
CA LYS A 145 3.25 -4.02 14.78
C LYS A 145 1.87 -4.30 14.19
N ARG A 146 0.96 -3.36 14.34
CA ARG A 146 -0.41 -3.43 13.83
C ARG A 146 -0.57 -2.48 12.66
N GLY A 147 -0.11 -2.90 11.51
CA GLY A 147 -0.14 -2.13 10.28
C GLY A 147 -0.98 -2.77 9.18
N LEU A 148 -1.07 -2.07 8.07
CA LEU A 148 -1.68 -2.51 6.82
C LEU A 148 -0.74 -2.25 5.67
N ARG A 149 -0.74 -3.10 4.66
CA ARG A 149 -0.10 -2.81 3.38
C ARG A 149 -1.14 -2.23 2.44
N ILE A 150 -1.19 -0.91 2.34
CA ILE A 150 -2.13 -0.17 1.47
C ILE A 150 -1.43 0.64 0.39
N ASP A 151 -0.11 0.76 0.47
CA ASP A 151 0.73 1.29 -0.60
C ASP A 151 1.17 0.12 -1.48
N LEU A 152 0.85 0.19 -2.77
CA LEU A 152 1.06 -0.90 -3.71
C LEU A 152 1.90 -0.45 -4.91
N VAL A 153 2.62 -1.39 -5.48
CA VAL A 153 3.22 -1.29 -6.81
C VAL A 153 2.66 -2.43 -7.65
N LEU A 154 1.75 -2.10 -8.56
CA LEU A 154 1.18 -3.04 -9.52
C LEU A 154 1.84 -2.81 -10.87
N ALA A 155 2.33 -3.86 -11.50
CA ALA A 155 3.00 -3.80 -12.79
C ALA A 155 2.45 -4.84 -13.77
N SER A 156 2.47 -4.53 -15.08
CA SER A 156 2.20 -5.53 -16.11
C SER A 156 3.23 -6.67 -16.05
N ASP A 157 2.85 -7.86 -16.47
CA ASP A 157 3.69 -9.07 -16.38
C ASP A 157 5.10 -8.88 -16.95
N VAL A 158 5.22 -8.19 -18.07
CA VAL A 158 6.53 -7.91 -18.71
C VAL A 158 7.41 -7.02 -17.82
N VAL A 159 6.83 -6.05 -17.12
CA VAL A 159 7.57 -5.17 -16.19
C VAL A 159 7.84 -5.89 -14.88
N ALA A 160 6.88 -6.63 -14.34
CA ALA A 160 7.04 -7.39 -13.10
C ALA A 160 8.22 -8.38 -13.18
N LYS A 161 8.45 -9.00 -14.36
CA LYS A 161 9.59 -9.89 -14.62
C LYS A 161 10.96 -9.20 -14.58
N SER A 162 11.01 -7.88 -14.73
CA SER A 162 12.25 -7.09 -14.63
C SER A 162 12.49 -6.54 -13.21
N LEU A 163 11.67 -6.94 -12.22
CA LEU A 163 11.85 -6.53 -10.85
C LEU A 163 13.20 -7.00 -10.29
N GLU A 164 14.06 -6.06 -9.96
CA GLU A 164 15.37 -6.31 -9.35
C GLU A 164 15.26 -6.41 -7.83
N SER A 165 14.64 -5.43 -7.22
CA SER A 165 14.38 -5.39 -5.77
C SER A 165 13.08 -4.70 -5.42
N ILE A 166 12.51 -5.08 -4.27
CA ILE A 166 11.43 -4.34 -3.62
C ILE A 166 11.60 -4.44 -2.11
N GLU A 167 11.46 -3.30 -1.42
CA GLU A 167 11.62 -3.21 0.01
C GLU A 167 10.69 -2.17 0.64
N VAL A 168 10.38 -2.36 1.92
CA VAL A 168 9.68 -1.39 2.76
C VAL A 168 10.71 -0.63 3.58
N ASP A 169 10.85 0.69 3.36
CA ASP A 169 11.82 1.50 4.09
C ASP A 169 11.32 1.87 5.49
N MET A 170 11.48 0.95 6.42
CA MET A 170 11.03 1.09 7.80
C MET A 170 11.69 2.25 8.55
N HIS A 171 12.86 2.73 8.11
CA HIS A 171 13.54 3.85 8.78
C HIS A 171 12.74 5.14 8.67
N GLU A 172 12.07 5.38 7.55
CA GLU A 172 11.25 6.57 7.34
C GLU A 172 9.99 6.61 8.24
N ARG A 173 9.61 5.47 8.83
CA ARG A 173 8.46 5.37 9.75
C ARG A 173 8.87 5.27 11.22
N THR A 174 10.12 4.91 11.51
CA THR A 174 10.56 4.57 12.87
C THR A 174 10.57 5.80 13.79
N PRO A 175 9.91 5.77 14.95
CA PRO A 175 9.90 6.87 15.90
C PRO A 175 11.30 7.13 16.52
N GLU A 176 11.58 8.41 16.86
CA GLU A 176 12.85 8.87 17.44
C GLU A 176 13.41 7.94 18.52
N LYS A 177 12.58 7.59 19.52
CA LYS A 177 13.02 6.73 20.65
C LYS A 177 13.45 5.32 20.23
N MET A 178 13.00 4.83 19.10
CA MET A 178 13.40 3.54 18.56
C MET A 178 14.69 3.70 17.76
N LEU A 179 14.79 4.73 16.94
CA LEU A 179 16.02 5.07 16.20
C LEU A 179 17.20 5.33 17.15
N GLU A 180 16.98 6.01 18.29
CA GLU A 180 18.03 6.23 19.31
C GLU A 180 18.68 4.94 19.81
N LYS A 181 17.91 3.85 19.86
CA LYS A 181 18.41 2.55 20.29
C LYS A 181 19.13 1.80 19.18
N GLU A 182 18.70 2.00 17.94
CA GLU A 182 19.19 1.25 16.78
C GLU A 182 20.40 1.93 16.12
N ASN A 183 20.29 3.23 15.86
CA ASN A 183 21.35 3.99 15.20
C ASN A 183 21.21 5.49 15.45
N LYS A 184 22.09 6.03 16.32
CA LYS A 184 22.09 7.46 16.68
C LYS A 184 22.40 8.38 15.50
N ASP A 185 23.17 7.93 14.52
CA ASP A 185 23.55 8.76 13.39
C ASP A 185 22.38 9.03 12.44
N LEU A 186 21.39 8.12 12.40
CA LEU A 186 20.16 8.33 11.63
C LEU A 186 19.29 9.45 12.20
N ILE A 187 19.34 9.71 13.52
CA ILE A 187 18.52 10.75 14.14
C ILE A 187 18.82 12.12 13.56
N GLU A 188 20.09 12.43 13.30
CA GLU A 188 20.50 13.73 12.75
C GLU A 188 19.88 13.97 11.36
N LYS A 189 19.67 12.91 10.56
CA LYS A 189 19.01 12.97 9.25
C LYS A 189 17.56 13.44 9.35
N TYR A 190 16.89 13.14 10.47
CA TYR A 190 15.47 13.43 10.67
C TYR A 190 15.17 14.64 11.55
N LYS A 191 16.16 15.52 11.78
CA LYS A 191 15.96 16.79 12.48
C LYS A 191 15.63 17.91 11.50
N ASP A 192 14.71 18.78 11.90
CA ASP A 192 14.46 20.05 11.19
C ASP A 192 15.62 21.04 11.38
N ALA A 193 15.53 22.20 10.70
CA ALA A 193 16.52 23.27 10.79
C ALA A 193 16.70 23.83 12.22
N LYS A 194 15.82 23.50 13.18
CA LYS A 194 15.88 23.88 14.58
C LYS A 194 16.44 22.76 15.47
N GLY A 195 16.86 21.64 14.89
CA GLY A 195 17.37 20.48 15.61
C GLY A 195 16.28 19.63 16.27
N LYS A 196 15.00 19.84 15.94
CA LYS A 196 13.89 19.06 16.45
C LYS A 196 13.61 17.88 15.53
N PHE A 197 13.43 16.69 16.12
CA PHE A 197 13.03 15.50 15.38
C PHE A 197 11.68 15.71 14.67
N VAL A 198 11.63 15.44 13.37
CA VAL A 198 10.41 15.51 12.57
C VAL A 198 9.61 14.23 12.81
N LYS A 199 8.35 14.37 13.20
CA LYS A 199 7.47 13.22 13.39
C LYS A 199 7.32 12.48 12.04
N PRO A 200 7.61 11.17 11.97
CA PRO A 200 7.46 10.43 10.73
C PRO A 200 6.01 10.39 10.26
N SER A 201 5.79 10.14 8.98
CA SER A 201 4.46 9.85 8.42
C SER A 201 3.84 8.63 9.09
N ASP A 202 2.54 8.45 9.00
CA ASP A 202 1.86 7.20 9.32
C ASP A 202 2.05 6.12 8.24
N HIS A 203 2.59 6.50 7.08
CA HIS A 203 3.08 5.59 6.05
C HIS A 203 4.60 5.47 6.05
N THR A 204 5.08 4.41 5.42
CA THR A 204 6.49 4.23 5.04
C THR A 204 6.60 3.96 3.53
N PRO A 205 7.69 4.39 2.88
CA PRO A 205 7.88 4.14 1.46
C PRO A 205 7.98 2.64 1.13
N LEU A 206 7.29 2.23 0.07
CA LEU A 206 7.53 0.98 -0.64
C LEU A 206 8.39 1.30 -1.86
N VAL A 207 9.63 0.78 -1.91
CA VAL A 207 10.62 1.10 -2.93
C VAL A 207 10.82 -0.11 -3.83
N ALA A 208 10.57 0.03 -5.14
CA ALA A 208 10.79 -1.02 -6.13
C ALA A 208 11.80 -0.56 -7.19
N SER A 209 12.77 -1.41 -7.49
CA SER A 209 13.74 -1.19 -8.58
C SER A 209 13.54 -2.22 -9.67
N PHE A 210 13.62 -1.77 -10.92
CA PHE A 210 13.42 -2.60 -12.10
C PHE A 210 14.62 -2.48 -13.02
N ASP A 211 15.20 -3.62 -13.45
CA ASP A 211 16.16 -3.66 -14.55
C ASP A 211 15.39 -3.65 -15.87
N TRP A 212 15.19 -2.44 -16.39
CA TRP A 212 14.46 -2.20 -17.63
C TRP A 212 15.42 -1.69 -18.71
N SER A 213 16.20 -2.62 -19.26
CA SER A 213 17.02 -2.39 -20.46
C SER A 213 16.20 -2.71 -21.72
N ASN A 214 15.85 -1.68 -22.50
CA ASN A 214 15.35 -1.81 -23.85
C ASN A 214 16.50 -1.98 -24.83
#